data_7e0619fd3d395e60e53e990dcb96c31f
#
_entry.id   7e0619fd3d395e60e53e990dcb96c31f
#
_cell.length_a   1.000
_cell.length_b   1.000
_cell.length_c   1.000
_cell.angle_alpha   90.00
_cell.angle_beta   90.00
_cell.angle_gamma   90.00
#
_symmetry.space_group_name_H-M   'P 1'
#
loop_
_entity.id
_entity.type
_entity.pdbx_description
1 polymer ?
#
loop_
_entity_poly.entity_id
_entity_poly.type
_entity_poly.pdbx_seq_one_letter_code
_entity_poly.pdbx_strand_id
1 'polypeptide(L)'
;MGDSNDYFGKGLSGGKLVVYPPKNSTFDAGNNIIIGNVALYGATSGKAFINGVAGERFCVRNSGATAVVEGVGDHGCEYMTGGRVVVIGKTGKNFAAGMSGGVAYVLDEERDLYTKLNKEMVLFSEVTEKYDIIGNGKKFIRSLLQRIMDS
;
A
#
# COMPACT_ATOMS: atom_id res chain seq x y z
N MET A 1 -1.98 -18.24 4.46
CA MET A 1 -3.32 -18.19 3.84
C MET A 1 -4.33 -17.89 4.92
N GLY A 2 -5.23 -16.94 4.72
CA GLY A 2 -6.20 -16.45 5.71
C GLY A 2 -6.01 -14.97 6.03
N ASP A 3 -6.61 -14.52 7.12
CA ASP A 3 -6.52 -13.15 7.64
C ASP A 3 -5.52 -13.03 8.79
N SER A 4 -5.21 -11.82 9.17
CA SER A 4 -4.30 -11.51 10.28
C SER A 4 -4.84 -10.33 11.09
N ASN A 5 -4.52 -10.32 12.38
CA ASN A 5 -4.91 -9.27 13.30
C ASN A 5 -4.01 -8.02 13.21
N ASP A 6 -4.16 -7.15 14.19
CA ASP A 6 -3.38 -5.93 14.32
C ASP A 6 -1.87 -6.19 14.47
N TYR A 7 -1.07 -5.20 14.12
CA TYR A 7 0.40 -5.22 14.19
C TYR A 7 1.09 -6.28 13.31
N PHE A 8 0.43 -6.78 12.29
CA PHE A 8 1.05 -7.71 11.34
C PHE A 8 2.32 -7.13 10.71
N GLY A 9 3.42 -7.88 10.78
CA GLY A 9 4.70 -7.44 10.23
C GLY A 9 5.33 -6.21 10.90
N LYS A 10 4.91 -5.87 12.13
CA LYS A 10 5.52 -4.77 12.90
C LYS A 10 7.03 -4.98 13.00
N GLY A 11 7.81 -3.96 12.64
CA GLY A 11 9.26 -4.01 12.72
C GLY A 11 9.90 -4.99 11.72
N LEU A 12 9.20 -5.36 10.67
CA LEU A 12 9.75 -6.26 9.64
C LEU A 12 11.12 -5.78 9.18
N SER A 13 12.13 -6.64 9.28
CA SER A 13 13.54 -6.32 9.01
C SER A 13 14.16 -7.19 7.92
N GLY A 14 13.35 -7.80 7.07
CA GLY A 14 13.78 -8.64 5.96
C GLY A 14 12.76 -9.71 5.64
N GLY A 15 13.07 -10.55 4.67
CA GLY A 15 12.20 -11.64 4.29
C GLY A 15 10.97 -11.20 3.46
N LYS A 16 10.06 -12.13 3.31
CA LYS A 16 8.85 -11.95 2.49
C LYS A 16 7.62 -12.44 3.24
N LEU A 17 6.62 -11.59 3.36
CA LEU A 17 5.31 -11.91 3.90
C LEU A 17 4.28 -11.92 2.76
N VAL A 18 3.44 -12.93 2.71
CA VAL A 18 2.35 -13.02 1.72
C VAL A 18 1.06 -13.41 2.44
N VAL A 19 0.04 -12.58 2.31
CA VAL A 19 -1.29 -12.83 2.86
C VAL A 19 -2.31 -12.78 1.73
N TYR A 20 -3.11 -13.82 1.62
CA TYR A 20 -4.16 -13.91 0.63
C TYR A 20 -5.34 -14.75 1.15
N PRO A 21 -6.56 -14.49 0.66
CA PRO A 21 -7.73 -15.27 1.06
C PRO A 21 -7.60 -16.74 0.67
N PRO A 22 -8.26 -17.66 1.37
CA PRO A 22 -8.39 -19.05 0.92
C PRO A 22 -8.96 -19.14 -0.49
N LYS A 23 -8.49 -20.10 -1.28
CA LYS A 23 -8.97 -20.29 -2.68
C LYS A 23 -10.48 -20.45 -2.81
N ASN A 24 -11.13 -20.93 -1.76
CA ASN A 24 -12.58 -21.17 -1.72
C ASN A 24 -13.35 -20.02 -1.07
N SER A 25 -12.72 -18.88 -0.80
CA SER A 25 -13.43 -17.72 -0.27
C SER A 25 -14.37 -17.13 -1.31
N THR A 26 -15.56 -16.77 -0.88
CA THR A 26 -16.62 -16.22 -1.75
C THR A 26 -16.63 -14.69 -1.78
N PHE A 27 -15.71 -14.03 -1.04
CA PHE A 27 -15.64 -12.59 -0.98
C PHE A 27 -14.60 -12.02 -1.96
N ASP A 28 -14.85 -10.82 -2.40
CA ASP A 28 -13.88 -10.03 -3.19
C ASP A 28 -12.77 -9.48 -2.28
N ALA A 29 -11.54 -9.89 -2.51
CA ALA A 29 -10.39 -9.46 -1.74
C ALA A 29 -10.18 -7.93 -1.76
N GLY A 30 -10.51 -7.28 -2.87
CA GLY A 30 -10.37 -5.83 -3.00
C GLY A 30 -11.31 -5.01 -2.11
N ASN A 31 -12.36 -5.64 -1.57
CA ASN A 31 -13.37 -4.98 -0.76
C ASN A 31 -13.42 -5.48 0.69
N ASN A 32 -12.54 -6.38 1.08
CA ASN A 32 -12.57 -6.97 2.41
C ASN A 32 -11.25 -6.77 3.16
N ILE A 33 -11.36 -6.41 4.44
CA ILE A 33 -10.22 -6.28 5.35
C ILE A 33 -9.73 -7.69 5.72
N ILE A 34 -8.49 -7.98 5.38
CA ILE A 34 -7.82 -9.24 5.74
C ILE A 34 -6.63 -9.04 6.67
N ILE A 35 -6.21 -7.81 6.87
CA ILE A 35 -5.17 -7.43 7.84
C ILE A 35 -5.72 -6.32 8.71
N GLY A 36 -5.55 -6.46 10.02
CA GLY A 36 -5.98 -5.47 11.00
C GLY A 36 -5.21 -4.15 10.93
N ASN A 37 -5.30 -3.38 11.98
CA ASN A 37 -4.69 -2.06 12.08
C ASN A 37 -3.19 -2.13 12.37
N VAL A 38 -2.47 -1.05 12.05
CA VAL A 38 -1.05 -0.86 12.39
C VAL A 38 -0.13 -1.92 11.76
N ALA A 39 -0.50 -2.47 10.61
CA ALA A 39 0.34 -3.43 9.91
C ALA A 39 1.59 -2.77 9.33
N LEU A 40 2.72 -3.48 9.38
CA LEU A 40 4.04 -3.03 8.92
C LEU A 40 4.55 -1.75 9.59
N TYR A 41 4.11 -1.47 10.81
CA TYR A 41 4.59 -0.33 11.58
C TYR A 41 6.10 -0.43 11.83
N GLY A 42 6.83 0.63 11.47
CA GLY A 42 8.28 0.70 11.70
C GLY A 42 9.08 -0.36 10.92
N ALA A 43 8.55 -0.90 9.84
CA ALA A 43 9.27 -1.86 9.00
C ALA A 43 10.50 -1.21 8.38
N THR A 44 11.63 -1.91 8.40
CA THR A 44 12.94 -1.39 7.96
C THR A 44 13.43 -2.00 6.66
N SER A 45 13.01 -3.21 6.35
CA SER A 45 13.33 -3.91 5.10
C SER A 45 12.41 -5.11 4.91
N GLY A 46 12.49 -5.76 3.78
CA GLY A 46 11.66 -6.90 3.44
C GLY A 46 10.53 -6.55 2.49
N LYS A 47 9.69 -7.53 2.20
CA LYS A 47 8.57 -7.39 1.26
C LYS A 47 7.29 -7.94 1.86
N ALA A 48 6.18 -7.25 1.66
CA ALA A 48 4.85 -7.72 2.06
C ALA A 48 3.87 -7.61 0.88
N PHE A 49 3.19 -8.69 0.60
CA PHE A 49 2.17 -8.76 -0.46
C PHE A 49 0.85 -9.16 0.17
N ILE A 50 -0.13 -8.27 0.08
CA ILE A 50 -1.41 -8.41 0.76
C ILE A 50 -2.52 -8.34 -0.29
N ASN A 51 -3.12 -9.49 -0.55
CA ASN A 51 -4.27 -9.57 -1.44
C ASN A 51 -5.55 -9.37 -0.64
N GLY A 52 -5.84 -8.13 -0.34
CA GLY A 52 -6.98 -7.66 0.45
C GLY A 52 -6.72 -6.27 1.01
N VAL A 53 -7.68 -5.76 1.75
CA VAL A 53 -7.61 -4.44 2.37
C VAL A 53 -6.94 -4.54 3.74
N ALA A 54 -6.06 -3.61 4.04
CA ALA A 54 -5.50 -3.40 5.38
C ALA A 54 -6.33 -2.36 6.14
N GLY A 55 -6.35 -2.46 7.45
CA GLY A 55 -6.99 -1.49 8.33
C GLY A 55 -6.28 -0.14 8.37
N GLU A 56 -6.49 0.60 9.45
CA GLU A 56 -5.87 1.90 9.64
C GLU A 56 -4.37 1.81 9.95
N ARG A 57 -3.64 2.90 9.69
CA ARG A 57 -2.20 3.07 10.00
C ARG A 57 -1.30 2.02 9.36
N PHE A 58 -1.58 1.69 8.12
CA PHE A 58 -0.74 0.79 7.33
C PHE A 58 0.59 1.45 6.97
N CYS A 59 1.71 0.75 7.15
CA CYS A 59 3.07 1.21 6.85
C CYS A 59 3.49 2.51 7.54
N VAL A 60 2.93 2.84 8.70
CA VAL A 60 3.35 4.00 9.49
C VAL A 60 4.82 3.83 9.89
N ARG A 61 5.62 4.88 9.68
CA ARG A 61 7.07 4.88 9.93
C ARG A 61 7.86 3.79 9.19
N ASN A 62 7.36 3.32 8.05
CA ASN A 62 8.14 2.46 7.18
C ASN A 62 9.40 3.19 6.71
N SER A 63 10.55 2.57 6.85
CA SER A 63 11.84 3.17 6.48
C SER A 63 12.56 2.43 5.35
N GLY A 64 12.09 1.27 4.90
CA GLY A 64 12.79 0.54 3.86
C GLY A 64 12.06 -0.68 3.30
N ALA A 65 10.94 -1.10 3.89
CA ALA A 65 10.19 -2.24 3.36
C ALA A 65 9.39 -1.88 2.11
N THR A 66 9.19 -2.86 1.26
CA THR A 66 8.30 -2.78 0.10
C THR A 66 6.98 -3.48 0.42
N ALA A 67 5.87 -2.81 0.23
CA ALA A 67 4.55 -3.36 0.50
C ALA A 67 3.60 -3.15 -0.69
N VAL A 68 2.77 -4.15 -0.93
CA VAL A 68 1.69 -4.10 -1.93
C VAL A 68 0.40 -4.52 -1.26
N VAL A 69 -0.65 -3.74 -1.42
CA VAL A 69 -1.95 -3.96 -0.78
C VAL A 69 -3.10 -3.51 -1.70
N GLU A 70 -4.24 -4.15 -1.60
CA GLU A 70 -5.43 -3.80 -2.41
C GLU A 70 -6.12 -2.50 -1.96
N GLY A 71 -6.00 -2.15 -0.70
CA GLY A 71 -6.54 -0.91 -0.15
C GLY A 71 -6.10 -0.71 1.28
N VAL A 72 -6.24 0.52 1.79
CA VAL A 72 -5.87 0.88 3.17
C VAL A 72 -6.92 1.77 3.80
N GLY A 73 -7.03 1.71 5.12
CA GLY A 73 -7.83 2.63 5.91
C GLY A 73 -7.17 3.99 6.10
N ASP A 74 -7.60 4.72 7.12
CA ASP A 74 -7.07 6.04 7.44
C ASP A 74 -5.61 5.98 7.91
N HIS A 75 -4.89 7.08 7.73
CA HIS A 75 -3.50 7.26 8.20
C HIS A 75 -2.48 6.30 7.57
N GLY A 76 -2.72 5.78 6.36
CA GLY A 76 -1.74 4.97 5.64
C GLY A 76 -0.46 5.75 5.32
N CYS A 77 0.70 5.11 5.44
CA CYS A 77 2.02 5.67 5.14
C CYS A 77 2.39 6.93 5.92
N GLU A 78 1.76 7.21 7.07
CA GLU A 78 2.14 8.35 7.90
C GLU A 78 3.58 8.22 8.39
N TYR A 79 4.31 9.34 8.36
CA TYR A 79 5.70 9.43 8.80
C TYR A 79 6.64 8.41 8.13
N MET A 80 6.30 7.94 6.95
CA MET A 80 7.16 7.07 6.16
C MET A 80 8.43 7.83 5.76
N THR A 81 9.58 7.19 5.92
CA THR A 81 10.90 7.78 5.67
C THR A 81 11.67 7.10 4.56
N GLY A 82 11.24 5.93 4.12
CA GLY A 82 11.85 5.17 3.04
C GLY A 82 11.00 3.99 2.64
N GLY A 83 11.46 3.22 1.68
CA GLY A 83 10.75 2.06 1.15
C GLY A 83 9.77 2.41 0.02
N ARG A 84 8.97 1.44 -0.36
CA ARG A 84 7.97 1.57 -1.44
C ARG A 84 6.66 0.94 -1.02
N VAL A 85 5.58 1.65 -1.24
CA VAL A 85 4.23 1.14 -0.99
C VAL A 85 3.41 1.27 -2.27
N VAL A 86 2.69 0.22 -2.62
CA VAL A 86 1.75 0.22 -3.75
C VAL A 86 0.36 -0.10 -3.24
N VAL A 87 -0.56 0.82 -3.41
CA VAL A 87 -1.98 0.64 -3.09
C VAL A 87 -2.78 0.52 -4.38
N ILE A 88 -3.42 -0.61 -4.60
CA ILE A 88 -4.13 -0.92 -5.85
C ILE A 88 -5.60 -0.45 -5.80
N GLY A 89 -6.02 0.12 -4.71
CA GLY A 89 -7.40 0.57 -4.51
C GLY A 89 -7.51 1.78 -3.61
N LYS A 90 -8.54 1.82 -2.80
CA LYS A 90 -8.90 2.99 -2.00
C LYS A 90 -7.92 3.25 -0.86
N THR A 91 -7.75 4.53 -0.56
CA THR A 91 -7.09 5.01 0.65
C THR A 91 -8.10 5.72 1.54
N GLY A 92 -7.82 5.77 2.83
CA GLY A 92 -8.56 6.59 3.79
C GLY A 92 -8.03 8.03 3.87
N LYS A 93 -8.44 8.73 4.90
CA LYS A 93 -8.02 10.11 5.19
C LYS A 93 -6.56 10.16 5.67
N ASN A 94 -5.94 11.33 5.54
CA ASN A 94 -4.58 11.60 6.00
C ASN A 94 -3.53 10.62 5.46
N PHE A 95 -3.73 10.12 4.25
CA PHE A 95 -2.76 9.28 3.60
C PHE A 95 -1.43 10.03 3.40
N ALA A 96 -0.33 9.37 3.74
CA ALA A 96 1.03 9.90 3.65
C ALA A 96 1.30 11.18 4.48
N ALA A 97 0.51 11.47 5.51
CA ALA A 97 0.76 12.62 6.38
C ALA A 97 2.14 12.53 7.04
N GLY A 98 2.91 13.60 6.99
CA GLY A 98 4.26 13.63 7.55
C GLY A 98 5.28 12.72 6.85
N MET A 99 4.96 12.19 5.69
CA MET A 99 5.89 11.39 4.89
C MET A 99 7.07 12.25 4.44
N SER A 100 8.28 11.84 4.75
CA SER A 100 9.51 12.58 4.44
C SER A 100 10.45 11.85 3.48
N GLY A 101 10.18 10.61 3.15
CA GLY A 101 10.97 9.82 2.22
C GLY A 101 10.26 8.55 1.77
N GLY A 102 10.87 7.85 0.84
CA GLY A 102 10.24 6.72 0.18
C GLY A 102 9.25 7.13 -0.91
N VAL A 103 8.56 6.18 -1.46
CA VAL A 103 7.58 6.39 -2.54
C VAL A 103 6.31 5.58 -2.25
N ALA A 104 5.16 6.22 -2.38
CA ALA A 104 3.86 5.57 -2.36
C ALA A 104 3.17 5.73 -3.72
N TYR A 105 2.81 4.61 -4.34
CA TYR A 105 2.03 4.57 -5.57
C TYR A 105 0.60 4.22 -5.24
N VAL A 106 -0.35 4.99 -5.72
CA VAL A 106 -1.77 4.73 -5.52
C VAL A 106 -2.47 4.65 -6.88
N LEU A 107 -3.23 3.59 -7.09
CA LEU A 107 -4.15 3.51 -8.22
C LEU A 107 -5.43 4.25 -7.85
N ASP A 108 -5.52 5.50 -8.27
CA ASP A 108 -6.61 6.42 -7.95
C ASP A 108 -7.69 6.37 -9.06
N GLU A 109 -8.47 5.30 -9.08
CA GLU A 109 -9.52 5.12 -10.09
C GLU A 109 -10.64 6.17 -9.96
N GLU A 110 -10.96 6.60 -8.75
CA GLU A 110 -12.01 7.59 -8.47
C GLU A 110 -11.51 9.04 -8.57
N ARG A 111 -10.21 9.25 -8.73
CA ARG A 111 -9.56 10.57 -8.79
C ARG A 111 -9.83 11.45 -7.57
N ASP A 112 -9.93 10.83 -6.41
CA ASP A 112 -10.24 11.50 -5.15
C ASP A 112 -9.06 11.51 -4.15
N LEU A 113 -7.94 10.89 -4.48
CA LEU A 113 -6.74 10.84 -3.64
C LEU A 113 -6.30 12.24 -3.19
N TYR A 114 -6.39 13.21 -4.08
CA TYR A 114 -6.04 14.59 -3.80
C TYR A 114 -6.79 15.19 -2.61
N THR A 115 -8.02 14.77 -2.36
CA THR A 115 -8.81 15.21 -1.20
C THR A 115 -8.40 14.55 0.11
N LYS A 116 -7.73 13.43 0.03
CA LYS A 116 -7.30 12.59 1.16
C LYS A 116 -5.87 12.86 1.61
N LEU A 117 -5.10 13.61 0.82
CA LEU A 117 -3.73 14.00 1.13
C LEU A 117 -3.67 15.29 1.96
N ASN A 118 -2.73 15.37 2.87
CA ASN A 118 -2.33 16.63 3.46
C ASN A 118 -1.30 17.30 2.53
N LYS A 119 -1.75 18.27 1.75
CA LYS A 119 -1.00 18.88 0.65
C LYS A 119 0.23 19.68 1.09
N GLU A 120 0.26 20.14 2.32
CA GLU A 120 1.37 20.93 2.84
C GLU A 120 2.62 20.10 3.13
N MET A 121 2.48 18.78 3.20
CA MET A 121 3.52 17.89 3.70
C MET A 121 3.99 16.83 2.71
N VAL A 122 3.40 16.74 1.51
CA VAL A 122 3.69 15.67 0.54
C VAL A 122 3.87 16.24 -0.86
N LEU A 123 4.97 15.89 -1.52
CA LEU A 123 5.13 16.09 -2.96
C LEU A 123 4.30 15.04 -3.68
N PHE A 124 3.31 15.52 -4.38
CA PHE A 124 2.38 14.70 -5.17
C PHE A 124 2.59 14.96 -6.66
N SER A 125 2.69 13.90 -7.43
CA SER A 125 2.71 13.99 -8.89
C SER A 125 1.95 12.83 -9.52
N GLU A 126 1.24 13.12 -10.59
CA GLU A 126 0.67 12.06 -11.42
C GLU A 126 1.78 11.33 -12.18
N VAL A 127 1.65 10.03 -12.29
CA VAL A 127 2.54 9.23 -13.15
C VAL A 127 1.99 9.33 -14.57
N THR A 128 2.39 10.40 -15.26
CA THR A 128 1.81 10.78 -16.58
C THR A 128 2.66 10.37 -17.78
N GLU A 129 3.88 9.94 -17.58
CA GLU A 129 4.80 9.75 -18.70
C GLU A 129 4.59 8.43 -19.46
N LYS A 130 4.41 8.57 -20.76
CA LYS A 130 4.51 7.51 -21.81
C LYS A 130 3.55 6.32 -21.70
N TYR A 131 2.74 6.24 -20.72
CA TYR A 131 1.74 5.18 -20.55
C TYR A 131 0.36 5.81 -20.50
N ASP A 132 -0.50 5.39 -21.37
CA ASP A 132 -1.90 5.78 -21.37
C ASP A 132 -2.57 5.25 -20.08
N ILE A 133 -2.60 6.10 -19.07
CA ILE A 133 -3.05 5.74 -17.72
C ILE A 133 -4.56 5.52 -17.69
N ILE A 134 -5.32 6.17 -18.55
CA ILE A 134 -6.79 6.11 -18.56
C ILE A 134 -7.30 4.70 -18.94
N GLY A 135 -6.60 4.00 -19.83
CA GLY A 135 -6.96 2.63 -20.18
C GLY A 135 -6.07 1.54 -19.57
N ASN A 136 -4.87 1.90 -19.12
CA ASN A 136 -3.79 0.96 -18.79
C ASN A 136 -3.23 1.08 -17.36
N GLY A 137 -3.84 1.86 -16.47
CA GLY A 137 -3.37 2.02 -15.10
C GLY A 137 -3.17 0.70 -14.37
N LYS A 138 -4.11 -0.23 -14.49
CA LYS A 138 -3.98 -1.59 -13.92
C LYS A 138 -2.84 -2.37 -14.55
N LYS A 139 -2.58 -2.19 -15.84
CA LYS A 139 -1.46 -2.84 -16.53
C LYS A 139 -0.11 -2.28 -16.10
N PHE A 140 -0.02 -0.96 -15.91
CA PHE A 140 1.16 -0.31 -15.37
C PHE A 140 1.47 -0.80 -13.95
N ILE A 141 0.49 -0.80 -13.07
CA ILE A 141 0.62 -1.31 -11.70
C ILE A 141 1.05 -2.78 -11.72
N ARG A 142 0.47 -3.62 -12.55
CA ARG A 142 0.90 -5.03 -12.70
C ARG A 142 2.36 -5.14 -13.13
N SER A 143 2.80 -4.34 -14.07
CA SER A 143 4.20 -4.32 -14.52
C SER A 143 5.15 -3.85 -13.41
N LEU A 144 4.75 -2.86 -12.63
CA LEU A 144 5.48 -2.40 -11.46
C LEU A 144 5.57 -3.49 -10.39
N LEU A 145 4.47 -4.17 -10.12
CA LEU A 145 4.41 -5.31 -9.20
C LEU A 145 5.35 -6.42 -9.64
N GLN A 146 5.36 -6.76 -10.93
CA GLN A 146 6.26 -7.80 -11.46
C GLN A 146 7.72 -7.41 -11.23
N ARG A 147 8.11 -6.18 -11.50
CA ARG A 147 9.48 -5.69 -11.23
C ARG A 147 9.86 -5.77 -9.75
N ILE A 148 8.93 -5.44 -8.87
CA ILE A 148 9.14 -5.53 -7.41
C ILE A 148 9.30 -6.98 -6.97
N MET A 149 8.52 -7.89 -7.56
CA MET A 149 8.59 -9.32 -7.24
C MET A 149 9.88 -9.95 -7.74
N ASP A 150 10.37 -9.54 -8.90
CA ASP A 150 11.59 -10.07 -9.54
C ASP A 150 12.89 -9.49 -8.92
N SER A 151 12.78 -8.40 -8.21
CA SER A 151 13.92 -7.80 -7.49
C SER A 151 14.09 -8.46 -6.10
#